data_099f1ec4d4eb9ae412fd032dc86b33f7
#
_entry.id   099f1ec4d4eb9ae412fd032dc86b33f7
#
_cell.length_a   1.000
_cell.length_b   1.000
_cell.length_c   1.000
_cell.angle_alpha   90.00
_cell.angle_beta   90.00
_cell.angle_gamma   90.00
#
_symmetry.space_group_name_H-M   'P 1'
#
loop_
_entity.id
_entity.type
_entity.pdbx_description
1 polymer ?
#
loop_
_entity_poly.entity_id
_entity_poly.type
_entity_poly.pdbx_seq_one_letter_code
_entity_poly.pdbx_strand_id
1 'polypeptide(L)'
;PLKNLHTVIKALPAVLTEYGDAELRIAGWPPLDKGPLLRPVIDRMFPYKLYCKRLAAQLGVTERIRYTGPLDAAAMRQAYLEADAFLLPSGCENSPNSLGEAMLLGLPCVASAVGGIPSMLASGTEGLLYGDALDADALARAVLQVLHSPDGGTAMGRAARARALQTHDAARNAADLLHIYESILQEEHP
;
A
#
# COMPACT_ATOMS: atom_id res chain seq x y z
N PRO A 1 -12.38 1.58 -7.03
CA PRO A 1 -11.41 2.28 -7.91
C PRO A 1 -10.38 3.10 -7.14
N LEU A 2 -10.75 3.74 -5.99
CA LEU A 2 -9.84 4.65 -5.25
C LEU A 2 -8.48 4.05 -4.87
N LYS A 3 -8.41 2.75 -4.65
CA LYS A 3 -7.14 2.04 -4.33
C LYS A 3 -6.35 1.59 -5.56
N ASN A 4 -6.81 1.89 -6.76
CA ASN A 4 -6.12 1.70 -8.05
C ASN A 4 -5.41 0.34 -8.24
N LEU A 5 -6.03 -0.77 -7.80
CA LEU A 5 -5.47 -2.11 -7.99
C LEU A 5 -5.08 -2.39 -9.45
N HIS A 6 -5.84 -1.84 -10.40
CA HIS A 6 -5.55 -1.99 -11.83
C HIS A 6 -4.20 -1.38 -12.25
N THR A 7 -3.72 -0.34 -11.56
CA THR A 7 -2.39 0.24 -11.82
C THR A 7 -1.29 -0.74 -11.42
N VAL A 8 -1.43 -1.40 -10.27
CA VAL A 8 -0.47 -2.44 -9.85
C VAL A 8 -0.47 -3.63 -10.80
N ILE A 9 -1.67 -4.06 -11.25
CA ILE A 9 -1.79 -5.16 -12.22
C ILE A 9 -1.10 -4.80 -13.55
N LYS A 10 -1.20 -3.53 -14.00
CA LYS A 10 -0.50 -3.04 -15.20
C LYS A 10 1.01 -2.94 -15.02
N ALA A 11 1.49 -2.62 -13.82
CA ALA A 11 2.91 -2.53 -13.49
C ALA A 11 3.58 -3.92 -13.39
N LEU A 12 2.81 -4.95 -13.01
CA LEU A 12 3.34 -6.28 -12.71
C LEU A 12 4.13 -6.94 -13.85
N PRO A 13 3.74 -6.86 -15.15
CA PRO A 13 4.54 -7.43 -16.23
C PRO A 13 5.98 -6.91 -16.28
N ALA A 14 6.20 -5.61 -16.05
CA ALA A 14 7.53 -5.02 -16.05
C ALA A 14 8.37 -5.56 -14.88
N VAL A 15 7.77 -5.73 -13.70
CA VAL A 15 8.44 -6.35 -12.54
C VAL A 15 8.78 -7.81 -12.84
N LEU A 16 7.86 -8.57 -13.44
CA LEU A 16 8.06 -9.98 -13.78
C LEU A 16 9.12 -10.21 -14.85
N THR A 17 9.43 -9.21 -15.67
CA THR A 17 10.53 -9.30 -16.65
C THR A 17 11.88 -9.46 -15.94
N GLU A 18 12.06 -8.85 -14.77
CA GLU A 18 13.32 -8.90 -14.01
C GLU A 18 13.25 -9.88 -12.83
N TYR A 19 12.09 -10.01 -12.22
CA TYR A 19 11.81 -10.92 -11.09
C TYR A 19 10.68 -11.90 -11.51
N GLY A 20 11.02 -12.92 -12.27
CA GLY A 20 10.07 -13.84 -12.89
C GLY A 20 9.22 -14.65 -11.89
N ASP A 21 9.64 -14.73 -10.62
CA ASP A 21 8.94 -15.39 -9.52
C ASP A 21 8.18 -14.41 -8.59
N ALA A 22 8.19 -13.12 -8.88
CA ALA A 22 7.47 -12.14 -8.07
C ALA A 22 5.97 -12.49 -7.95
N GLU A 23 5.41 -12.28 -6.77
CA GLU A 23 3.99 -12.50 -6.46
C GLU A 23 3.38 -11.19 -5.93
N LEU A 24 2.25 -10.79 -6.51
CA LEU A 24 1.42 -9.71 -5.98
C LEU A 24 0.42 -10.27 -4.98
N ARG A 25 0.59 -9.98 -3.70
CA ARG A 25 -0.38 -10.33 -2.65
C ARG A 25 -1.36 -9.19 -2.40
N ILE A 26 -2.64 -9.49 -2.42
CA ILE A 26 -3.72 -8.52 -2.22
C ILE A 26 -4.50 -8.91 -0.98
N ALA A 27 -4.35 -8.14 0.10
CA ALA A 27 -5.14 -8.32 1.31
C ALA A 27 -6.54 -7.69 1.14
N GLY A 28 -7.56 -8.37 1.64
CA GLY A 28 -8.94 -7.92 1.57
C GLY A 28 -9.89 -8.96 0.99
N TRP A 29 -11.05 -8.53 0.56
CA TRP A 29 -12.08 -9.44 0.06
C TRP A 29 -11.62 -10.16 -1.21
N PRO A 30 -11.62 -11.51 -1.21
CA PRO A 30 -11.31 -12.24 -2.43
C PRO A 30 -12.36 -11.91 -3.50
N PRO A 31 -12.04 -12.11 -4.77
CA PRO A 31 -13.06 -12.18 -5.80
C PRO A 31 -14.07 -13.23 -5.35
N LEU A 32 -15.34 -12.86 -5.24
CA LEU A 32 -16.39 -13.79 -4.86
C LEU A 32 -16.53 -14.86 -5.94
N ASP A 33 -15.88 -15.99 -5.74
CA ASP A 33 -16.05 -17.17 -6.59
C ASP A 33 -17.09 -18.07 -5.93
N LYS A 34 -18.37 -17.75 -6.15
CA LYS A 34 -19.51 -18.52 -5.67
C LYS A 34 -20.06 -19.47 -6.74
N GLY A 35 -19.17 -19.97 -7.59
CA GLY A 35 -19.50 -20.92 -8.64
C GLY A 35 -20.16 -20.30 -9.89
N PRO A 36 -20.27 -21.08 -10.97
CA PRO A 36 -20.67 -20.57 -12.29
C PRO A 36 -22.09 -19.98 -12.33
N LEU A 37 -22.98 -20.43 -11.47
CA LEU A 37 -24.40 -20.04 -11.50
C LEU A 37 -24.60 -18.59 -10.97
N LEU A 38 -23.85 -18.17 -9.96
CA LEU A 38 -23.95 -16.84 -9.34
C LEU A 38 -22.96 -15.84 -9.92
N ARG A 39 -21.99 -16.31 -10.70
CA ARG A 39 -20.93 -15.48 -11.29
C ARG A 39 -21.46 -14.29 -12.09
N PRO A 40 -22.46 -14.40 -12.99
CA PRO A 40 -22.98 -13.25 -13.76
C PRO A 40 -23.58 -12.16 -12.86
N VAL A 41 -24.26 -12.56 -11.78
CA VAL A 41 -24.86 -11.62 -10.82
C VAL A 41 -23.80 -10.90 -10.03
N ILE A 42 -22.78 -11.63 -9.56
CA ILE A 42 -21.65 -11.07 -8.80
C ILE A 42 -20.81 -10.12 -9.66
N ASP A 43 -20.53 -10.50 -10.89
CA ASP A 43 -19.77 -9.67 -11.83
C ASP A 43 -20.49 -8.36 -12.14
N ARG A 44 -21.82 -8.37 -12.18
CA ARG A 44 -22.65 -7.16 -12.34
C ARG A 44 -22.65 -6.28 -11.08
N MET A 45 -22.55 -6.88 -9.89
CA MET A 45 -22.49 -6.14 -8.62
C MET A 45 -21.10 -5.52 -8.35
N PHE A 46 -20.04 -6.11 -8.91
CA PHE A 46 -18.66 -5.68 -8.68
C PHE A 46 -17.87 -5.47 -9.98
N PRO A 47 -18.28 -4.54 -10.85
CA PRO A 47 -17.70 -4.37 -12.18
C PRO A 47 -16.19 -4.07 -12.16
N TYR A 48 -15.71 -3.38 -11.14
CA TYR A 48 -14.28 -3.08 -11.00
C TYR A 48 -13.43 -4.33 -10.70
N LYS A 49 -13.95 -5.27 -9.90
CA LYS A 49 -13.27 -6.56 -9.65
C LYS A 49 -13.19 -7.39 -10.93
N LEU A 50 -14.28 -7.44 -11.70
CA LEU A 50 -14.31 -8.14 -12.99
C LEU A 50 -13.32 -7.49 -13.96
N TYR A 51 -13.25 -6.15 -14.01
CA TYR A 51 -12.27 -5.44 -14.80
C TYR A 51 -10.83 -5.84 -14.42
N CYS A 52 -10.48 -5.83 -13.13
CA CYS A 52 -9.15 -6.23 -12.66
C CYS A 52 -8.80 -7.68 -13.03
N LYS A 53 -9.76 -8.61 -12.89
CA LYS A 53 -9.56 -10.01 -13.31
C LYS A 53 -9.30 -10.15 -14.81
N ARG A 54 -10.09 -9.47 -15.64
CA ARG A 54 -9.92 -9.48 -17.09
C ARG A 54 -8.58 -8.86 -17.50
N LEU A 55 -8.21 -7.76 -16.87
CA LEU A 55 -6.93 -7.11 -17.09
C LEU A 55 -5.76 -8.04 -16.76
N ALA A 56 -5.79 -8.72 -15.62
CA ALA A 56 -4.78 -9.70 -15.23
C ALA A 56 -4.65 -10.84 -16.25
N ALA A 57 -5.79 -11.35 -16.75
CA ALA A 57 -5.81 -12.39 -17.77
C ALA A 57 -5.25 -11.88 -19.11
N GLN A 58 -5.63 -10.68 -19.55
CA GLN A 58 -5.11 -10.05 -20.77
C GLN A 58 -3.60 -9.84 -20.73
N LEU A 59 -3.05 -9.50 -19.56
CA LEU A 59 -1.63 -9.29 -19.34
C LEU A 59 -0.86 -10.59 -19.02
N GLY A 60 -1.55 -11.73 -18.91
CA GLY A 60 -0.92 -13.03 -18.62
C GLY A 60 -0.37 -13.17 -17.20
N VAL A 61 -0.82 -12.33 -16.24
CA VAL A 61 -0.27 -12.28 -14.87
C VAL A 61 -1.18 -12.89 -13.81
N THR A 62 -2.25 -13.56 -14.20
CA THR A 62 -3.27 -14.11 -13.25
C THR A 62 -2.64 -14.99 -12.19
N GLU A 63 -1.73 -15.89 -12.56
CA GLU A 63 -1.09 -16.86 -11.66
C GLU A 63 -0.07 -16.21 -10.71
N ARG A 64 0.26 -14.95 -10.93
CA ARG A 64 1.16 -14.14 -10.09
C ARG A 64 0.42 -13.24 -9.13
N ILE A 65 -0.91 -13.34 -9.07
CA ILE A 65 -1.75 -12.55 -8.18
C ILE A 65 -2.44 -13.45 -7.18
N ARG A 66 -2.13 -13.25 -5.90
CA ARG A 66 -2.72 -13.99 -4.79
C ARG A 66 -3.63 -13.09 -3.96
N TYR A 67 -4.88 -13.47 -3.86
CA TYR A 67 -5.84 -12.84 -2.95
C TYR A 67 -5.86 -13.58 -1.62
N THR A 68 -5.56 -12.91 -0.52
CA THR A 68 -5.50 -13.54 0.81
C THR A 68 -6.86 -13.59 1.49
N GLY A 69 -7.83 -12.82 1.03
CA GLY A 69 -9.06 -12.57 1.77
C GLY A 69 -8.87 -11.54 2.91
N PRO A 70 -9.88 -11.36 3.77
CA PRO A 70 -9.74 -10.55 4.95
C PRO A 70 -8.75 -11.20 5.92
N LEU A 71 -7.82 -10.42 6.42
CA LEU A 71 -6.81 -10.83 7.39
C LEU A 71 -7.10 -10.15 8.72
N ASP A 72 -6.95 -10.88 9.83
CA ASP A 72 -6.88 -10.27 11.16
C ASP A 72 -5.51 -9.58 11.39
N ALA A 73 -5.35 -8.92 12.51
CA ALA A 73 -4.14 -8.15 12.81
C ALA A 73 -2.87 -9.02 12.82
N ALA A 74 -2.96 -10.25 13.32
CA ALA A 74 -1.82 -11.17 13.38
C ALA A 74 -1.41 -11.65 11.99
N ALA A 75 -2.38 -12.06 11.17
CA ALA A 75 -2.17 -12.50 9.80
C ALA A 75 -1.70 -11.34 8.90
N MET A 76 -2.23 -10.11 9.10
CA MET A 76 -1.77 -8.92 8.38
C MET A 76 -0.32 -8.59 8.73
N ARG A 77 0.03 -8.62 10.02
CA ARG A 77 1.43 -8.45 10.46
C ARG A 77 2.35 -9.46 9.79
N GLN A 78 1.94 -10.74 9.74
CA GLN A 78 2.73 -11.79 9.09
C GLN A 78 2.87 -11.52 7.59
N ALA A 79 1.80 -11.11 6.90
CA ALA A 79 1.83 -10.76 5.49
C ALA A 79 2.81 -9.61 5.18
N TYR A 80 2.87 -8.59 6.05
CA TYR A 80 3.87 -7.52 5.92
C TYR A 80 5.30 -8.03 6.12
N LEU A 81 5.54 -8.91 7.11
CA LEU A 81 6.88 -9.44 7.40
C LEU A 81 7.41 -10.40 6.31
N GLU A 82 6.53 -10.99 5.53
CA GLU A 82 6.88 -11.89 4.41
C GLU A 82 7.01 -11.16 3.07
N ALA A 83 6.68 -9.87 3.01
CA ALA A 83 6.74 -9.08 1.79
C ALA A 83 8.08 -8.37 1.64
N ASP A 84 8.52 -8.17 0.40
CA ASP A 84 9.72 -7.40 0.07
C ASP A 84 9.42 -5.91 -0.10
N ALA A 85 8.18 -5.55 -0.44
CA ALA A 85 7.73 -4.15 -0.55
C ALA A 85 6.22 -4.03 -0.31
N PHE A 86 5.80 -2.92 0.29
CA PHE A 86 4.41 -2.53 0.41
C PHE A 86 4.03 -1.52 -0.67
N LEU A 87 2.90 -1.75 -1.35
CA LEU A 87 2.41 -0.90 -2.45
C LEU A 87 1.12 -0.19 -2.06
N LEU A 88 1.09 1.14 -2.18
CA LEU A 88 -0.10 1.96 -1.94
C LEU A 88 -0.39 2.86 -3.16
N PRO A 89 -1.05 2.35 -4.21
CA PRO A 89 -1.29 3.07 -5.46
C PRO A 89 -2.56 3.93 -5.41
N SER A 90 -3.00 4.35 -4.25
CA SER A 90 -4.29 5.03 -4.06
C SER A 90 -4.38 6.36 -4.82
N GLY A 91 -5.55 6.67 -5.36
CA GLY A 91 -5.82 7.97 -6.01
C GLY A 91 -6.24 9.07 -5.04
N CYS A 92 -6.57 8.72 -3.79
CA CYS A 92 -6.93 9.65 -2.74
C CYS A 92 -6.69 8.99 -1.38
N GLU A 93 -5.95 9.67 -0.52
CA GLU A 93 -5.67 9.26 0.87
C GLU A 93 -5.52 10.49 1.76
N ASN A 94 -5.89 10.37 3.02
CA ASN A 94 -5.57 11.38 4.02
C ASN A 94 -4.37 10.91 4.87
N SER A 95 -4.60 9.94 5.74
CA SER A 95 -3.57 9.32 6.58
C SER A 95 -3.80 7.80 6.59
N PRO A 96 -3.29 7.06 5.58
CA PRO A 96 -3.57 5.64 5.45
C PRO A 96 -2.87 4.81 6.53
N ASN A 97 -3.65 4.18 7.42
CA ASN A 97 -3.13 3.32 8.49
C ASN A 97 -2.24 2.20 7.94
N SER A 98 -2.59 1.62 6.79
CA SER A 98 -1.81 0.54 6.17
C SER A 98 -0.39 0.97 5.80
N LEU A 99 -0.16 2.24 5.45
CA LEU A 99 1.18 2.77 5.23
C LEU A 99 1.95 2.86 6.56
N GLY A 100 1.31 3.42 7.59
CA GLY A 100 1.90 3.49 8.94
C GLY A 100 2.25 2.11 9.50
N GLU A 101 1.38 1.12 9.32
CA GLU A 101 1.62 -0.27 9.72
C GLU A 101 2.82 -0.89 8.99
N ALA A 102 2.90 -0.72 7.67
CA ALA A 102 4.04 -1.20 6.88
C ALA A 102 5.36 -0.54 7.31
N MET A 103 5.33 0.79 7.52
CA MET A 103 6.48 1.54 8.01
C MET A 103 6.91 1.08 9.41
N LEU A 104 5.98 0.88 10.36
CA LEU A 104 6.27 0.36 11.71
C LEU A 104 6.95 -1.01 11.69
N LEU A 105 6.66 -1.84 10.71
CA LEU A 105 7.28 -3.14 10.53
C LEU A 105 8.59 -3.08 9.74
N GLY A 106 9.00 -1.90 9.27
CA GLY A 106 10.24 -1.70 8.55
C GLY A 106 10.20 -2.20 7.11
N LEU A 107 9.01 -2.32 6.52
CA LEU A 107 8.84 -2.73 5.14
C LEU A 107 9.08 -1.55 4.20
N PRO A 108 9.90 -1.69 3.14
CA PRO A 108 10.04 -0.67 2.13
C PRO A 108 8.68 -0.33 1.49
N CYS A 109 8.35 0.96 1.39
CA CYS A 109 7.05 1.42 0.92
C CYS A 109 7.17 2.14 -0.42
N VAL A 110 6.31 1.78 -1.38
CA VAL A 110 6.11 2.49 -2.64
C VAL A 110 4.68 3.00 -2.69
N ALA A 111 4.50 4.31 -2.78
CA ALA A 111 3.18 4.91 -2.73
C ALA A 111 3.00 6.03 -3.75
N SER A 112 1.75 6.30 -4.13
CA SER A 112 1.41 7.49 -4.91
C SER A 112 1.53 8.76 -4.05
N ALA A 113 2.01 9.86 -4.63
CA ALA A 113 2.18 11.14 -3.94
C ALA A 113 0.84 11.91 -3.84
N VAL A 114 -0.20 11.31 -3.21
CA VAL A 114 -1.53 11.90 -3.09
C VAL A 114 -1.90 12.22 -1.65
N GLY A 115 -2.65 13.30 -1.46
CA GLY A 115 -3.21 13.70 -0.17
C GLY A 115 -2.15 13.83 0.92
N GLY A 116 -2.34 13.15 2.04
CA GLY A 116 -1.42 13.19 3.18
C GLY A 116 -0.21 12.26 3.09
N ILE A 117 -0.10 11.38 2.08
CA ILE A 117 1.01 10.44 1.96
C ILE A 117 2.39 11.12 1.97
N PRO A 118 2.63 12.25 1.24
CA PRO A 118 3.93 12.93 1.25
C PRO A 118 4.34 13.50 2.62
N SER A 119 3.41 13.71 3.55
CA SER A 119 3.72 14.11 4.92
C SER A 119 4.11 12.94 5.82
N MET A 120 3.72 11.72 5.45
CA MET A 120 4.02 10.51 6.20
C MET A 120 5.35 9.87 5.80
N LEU A 121 5.75 9.98 4.53
CA LEU A 121 6.86 9.24 3.93
C LEU A 121 7.76 10.16 3.11
N ALA A 122 9.03 10.31 3.50
CA ALA A 122 10.02 11.05 2.73
C ALA A 122 10.56 10.19 1.57
N SER A 123 10.29 10.64 0.33
CA SER A 123 10.71 9.91 -0.87
C SER A 123 12.23 9.85 -1.00
N GLY A 124 12.74 8.68 -1.35
CA GLY A 124 14.17 8.41 -1.53
C GLY A 124 14.91 7.98 -0.25
N THR A 125 14.34 8.20 0.93
CA THR A 125 14.96 7.83 2.22
C THR A 125 14.12 6.87 3.03
N GLU A 126 12.82 7.13 3.15
CA GLU A 126 11.87 6.33 3.95
C GLU A 126 10.97 5.45 3.08
N GLY A 127 11.00 5.65 1.78
CA GLY A 127 10.23 4.94 0.77
C GLY A 127 10.36 5.62 -0.57
N LEU A 128 9.55 5.22 -1.55
CA LEU A 128 9.50 5.86 -2.85
C LEU A 128 8.09 6.39 -3.14
N LEU A 129 8.01 7.64 -3.54
CA LEU A 129 6.76 8.26 -4.01
C LEU A 129 6.82 8.45 -5.53
N TYR A 130 5.71 8.14 -6.20
CA TYR A 130 5.52 8.44 -7.63
C TYR A 130 4.33 9.39 -7.82
N GLY A 131 4.37 10.23 -8.84
CA GLY A 131 3.47 11.38 -8.96
C GLY A 131 2.03 11.02 -9.31
N ASP A 132 1.81 10.44 -10.50
CA ASP A 132 0.46 10.08 -10.95
C ASP A 132 0.08 8.67 -10.48
N ALA A 133 -0.94 8.57 -9.65
CA ALA A 133 -1.46 7.31 -9.11
C ALA A 133 -1.94 6.31 -10.18
N LEU A 134 -2.13 6.74 -11.43
CA LEU A 134 -2.51 5.90 -12.56
C LEU A 134 -1.33 5.52 -13.46
N ASP A 135 -0.14 6.08 -13.23
CA ASP A 135 1.08 5.76 -13.96
C ASP A 135 1.66 4.42 -13.51
N ALA A 136 1.33 3.37 -14.26
CA ALA A 136 1.81 2.02 -13.98
C ALA A 136 3.33 1.87 -14.23
N ASP A 137 3.89 2.62 -15.18
CA ASP A 137 5.32 2.57 -15.49
C ASP A 137 6.14 3.24 -14.38
N ALA A 138 5.66 4.38 -13.85
CA ALA A 138 6.28 5.01 -12.70
C ALA A 138 6.23 4.11 -11.44
N LEU A 139 5.10 3.45 -11.21
CA LEU A 139 4.98 2.47 -10.12
C LEU A 139 5.95 1.30 -10.32
N ALA A 140 6.03 0.72 -11.52
CA ALA A 140 6.96 -0.38 -11.82
C ALA A 140 8.41 0.03 -11.58
N ARG A 141 8.83 1.20 -12.08
CA ARG A 141 10.18 1.75 -11.85
C ARG A 141 10.48 1.92 -10.36
N ALA A 142 9.54 2.45 -9.59
CA ALA A 142 9.73 2.62 -8.15
C ALA A 142 9.86 1.27 -7.41
N VAL A 143 9.05 0.27 -7.77
CA VAL A 143 9.17 -1.09 -7.23
C VAL A 143 10.53 -1.69 -7.58
N LEU A 144 10.93 -1.65 -8.85
CA LEU A 144 12.22 -2.17 -9.28
C LEU A 144 13.39 -1.45 -8.62
N GLN A 145 13.30 -0.14 -8.39
CA GLN A 145 14.32 0.62 -7.66
C GLN A 145 14.49 0.14 -6.22
N VAL A 146 13.41 -0.23 -5.53
CA VAL A 146 13.49 -0.86 -4.20
C VAL A 146 14.17 -2.23 -4.30
N LEU A 147 13.67 -3.09 -5.19
CA LEU A 147 14.16 -4.47 -5.32
C LEU A 147 15.62 -4.56 -5.79
N HIS A 148 16.07 -3.62 -6.63
CA HIS A 148 17.46 -3.54 -7.11
C HIS A 148 18.43 -2.90 -6.12
N SER A 149 17.93 -2.30 -5.03
CA SER A 149 18.84 -1.72 -4.03
C SER A 149 19.72 -2.83 -3.44
N PRO A 150 21.01 -2.56 -3.12
CA PRO A 150 21.94 -3.58 -2.67
C PRO A 150 21.50 -4.37 -1.44
N ASP A 151 20.61 -3.79 -0.64
CA ASP A 151 20.06 -4.38 0.58
C ASP A 151 18.56 -4.72 0.47
N GLY A 152 17.99 -4.74 -0.76
CA GLY A 152 16.58 -5.01 -1.00
C GLY A 152 15.65 -3.99 -0.34
N GLY A 153 16.09 -2.74 -0.17
CA GLY A 153 15.32 -1.67 0.47
C GLY A 153 15.32 -1.71 2.01
N THR A 154 16.14 -2.58 2.62
CA THR A 154 16.18 -2.74 4.10
C THR A 154 16.56 -1.44 4.81
N ALA A 155 17.51 -0.65 4.28
CA ALA A 155 17.88 0.64 4.87
C ALA A 155 16.71 1.64 4.81
N MET A 156 16.00 1.66 3.69
CA MET A 156 14.79 2.47 3.49
C MET A 156 13.68 2.06 4.48
N GLY A 157 13.43 0.77 4.64
CA GLY A 157 12.47 0.24 5.62
C GLY A 157 12.84 0.59 7.07
N ARG A 158 14.13 0.55 7.44
CA ARG A 158 14.60 1.00 8.76
C ARG A 158 14.36 2.49 8.99
N ALA A 159 14.61 3.33 7.99
CA ALA A 159 14.35 4.77 8.07
C ALA A 159 12.84 5.05 8.20
N ALA A 160 12.00 4.36 7.42
CA ALA A 160 10.55 4.42 7.52
C ALA A 160 10.06 4.04 8.93
N ARG A 161 10.61 2.96 9.50
CA ARG A 161 10.27 2.55 10.87
C ARG A 161 10.66 3.59 11.91
N ALA A 162 11.86 4.17 11.80
CA ALA A 162 12.30 5.20 12.74
C ALA A 162 11.36 6.41 12.74
N ARG A 163 10.91 6.83 11.55
CA ARG A 163 9.89 7.88 11.42
C ARG A 163 8.54 7.47 12.01
N ALA A 164 8.06 6.28 11.65
CA ALA A 164 6.75 5.80 12.12
C ALA A 164 6.69 5.66 13.64
N LEU A 165 7.75 5.24 14.30
CA LEU A 165 7.83 5.19 15.76
C LEU A 165 7.71 6.57 16.42
N GLN A 166 8.04 7.65 15.71
CA GLN A 166 7.87 9.02 16.19
C GLN A 166 6.46 9.56 15.94
N THR A 167 5.88 9.23 14.78
CA THR A 167 4.61 9.81 14.32
C THR A 167 3.37 9.00 14.73
N HIS A 168 3.54 7.71 15.08
CA HIS A 168 2.47 6.79 15.46
C HIS A 168 2.56 6.37 16.94
N ASP A 169 3.28 7.11 17.77
CA ASP A 169 3.30 6.92 19.21
C ASP A 169 1.98 7.43 19.82
N ALA A 170 1.16 6.51 20.31
CA ALA A 170 -0.16 6.83 20.86
C ALA A 170 -0.06 7.70 22.13
N ALA A 171 0.95 7.49 22.99
CA ALA A 171 1.12 8.25 24.21
C ALA A 171 1.54 9.69 23.90
N ARG A 172 2.49 9.86 22.98
CA ARG A 172 2.93 11.18 22.51
C ARG A 172 1.79 11.92 21.82
N ASN A 173 1.09 11.28 20.89
CA ASN A 173 -0.02 11.92 20.17
C ASN A 173 -1.15 12.35 21.13
N ALA A 174 -1.43 11.57 22.18
CA ALA A 174 -2.40 11.95 23.21
C ALA A 174 -1.91 13.15 24.03
N ALA A 175 -0.62 13.19 24.41
CA ALA A 175 -0.04 14.31 25.14
C ALA A 175 -0.04 15.60 24.29
N ASP A 176 0.34 15.51 23.01
CA ASP A 176 0.33 16.64 22.09
C ASP A 176 -1.09 17.19 21.89
N LEU A 177 -2.10 16.31 21.79
CA LEU A 177 -3.50 16.69 21.68
C LEU A 177 -3.99 17.41 22.96
N LEU A 178 -3.66 16.89 24.14
CA LEU A 178 -4.01 17.55 25.42
C LEU A 178 -3.38 18.94 25.51
N HIS A 179 -2.11 19.08 25.13
CA HIS A 179 -1.44 20.37 25.12
C HIS A 179 -2.12 21.39 24.19
N ILE A 180 -2.58 20.95 23.02
CA ILE A 180 -3.35 21.81 22.11
C ILE A 180 -4.64 22.28 22.77
N TYR A 181 -5.39 21.40 23.43
CA TYR A 181 -6.61 21.80 24.13
C TYR A 181 -6.33 22.78 25.28
N GLU A 182 -5.28 22.54 26.06
CA GLU A 182 -4.88 23.45 27.15
C GLU A 182 -4.51 24.84 26.62
N SER A 183 -3.78 24.93 25.48
CA SER A 183 -3.43 26.21 24.88
C SER A 183 -4.64 27.00 24.39
N ILE A 184 -5.62 26.34 23.78
CA ILE A 184 -6.86 26.96 23.33
C ILE A 184 -7.65 27.53 24.52
N LEU A 185 -7.78 26.76 25.61
CA LEU A 185 -8.49 27.21 26.80
C LEU A 185 -7.82 28.39 27.51
N GLN A 186 -6.49 28.50 27.41
CA GLN A 186 -5.75 29.63 27.96
C GLN A 186 -5.90 30.91 27.12
N GLU A 187 -6.04 30.78 25.79
CA GLU A 187 -6.27 31.91 24.88
C GLU A 187 -7.70 32.49 25.03
N GLU A 188 -8.70 31.67 25.38
CA GLU A 188 -10.08 32.11 25.58
C GLU A 188 -10.32 32.80 26.96
N HIS A 189 -9.36 32.73 27.89
CA HIS A 189 -9.41 33.34 29.21
C HIS A 189 -8.14 34.14 29.53
N PRO A 190 -7.91 35.33 28.86
CA PRO A 190 -6.77 36.21 29.16
C PRO A 190 -6.94 36.93 30.51
#